data_7fe12c18bffdabc4a85c1195a87713bb
#
_entry.id   7fe12c18bffdabc4a85c1195a87713bb
#
_cell.length_a   1.000
_cell.length_b   1.000
_cell.length_c   1.000
_cell.angle_alpha   90.00
_cell.angle_beta   90.00
_cell.angle_gamma   90.00
#
_symmetry.space_group_name_H-M   'P 1'
#
loop_
_entity.id
_entity.type
_entity.pdbx_description
1 polymer ?
#
loop_
_entity_poly.entity_id
_entity_poly.type
_entity_poly.pdbx_seq_one_letter_code
_entity_poly.pdbx_strand_id
1 'polypeptide(L)'
;DKKDYSRIIGVAFLGMCINMLMFFKGLELSTPINSGVIVTLTPIIILILSSIFLNESLNFPKISGIIIGFTGAVILIIYGNQSIVINAPNIPLGNILLLGNSISYGAYLVFVKKLTEKYQTVTIMKWMFLVGSFMTFPVTYSDFIEISWNNMPFFALWRIGFVVICTTFLTYFLNVYALKTLPPTTI
;
A
#
# COMPACT_ATOMS: atom_id res chain seq x y z
N ASP A 1 -12.12 19.29 12.47
CA ASP A 1 -13.01 18.86 13.55
C ASP A 1 -12.23 17.91 14.47
N LYS A 2 -12.35 18.08 15.80
CA LYS A 2 -11.60 17.25 16.78
C LYS A 2 -11.95 15.75 16.67
N LYS A 3 -13.17 15.43 16.26
CA LYS A 3 -13.63 14.03 16.07
C LYS A 3 -12.95 13.33 14.90
N ASP A 4 -12.37 14.04 13.95
CA ASP A 4 -11.72 13.47 12.78
C ASP A 4 -10.20 13.22 12.99
N TYR A 5 -9.61 13.72 14.09
CA TYR A 5 -8.19 13.47 14.36
C TYR A 5 -7.87 11.98 14.50
N SER A 6 -8.70 11.22 15.22
CA SER A 6 -8.50 9.78 15.35
C SER A 6 -8.59 9.06 14.00
N ARG A 7 -9.49 9.50 13.12
CA ARG A 7 -9.61 8.95 11.75
C ARG A 7 -8.39 9.29 10.90
N ILE A 8 -7.92 10.54 10.97
CA ILE A 8 -6.71 10.96 10.24
C ILE A 8 -5.49 10.16 10.71
N ILE A 9 -5.33 10.00 12.02
CA ILE A 9 -4.26 9.19 12.61
C ILE A 9 -4.36 7.74 12.15
N GLY A 10 -5.54 7.13 12.21
CA GLY A 10 -5.77 5.76 11.75
C GLY A 10 -5.50 5.57 10.25
N VAL A 11 -5.94 6.52 9.42
CA VAL A 11 -5.69 6.51 7.98
C VAL A 11 -4.21 6.71 7.66
N ALA A 12 -3.51 7.61 8.38
CA ALA A 12 -2.07 7.81 8.24
C ALA A 12 -1.28 6.56 8.69
N PHE A 13 -1.70 5.92 9.78
CA PHE A 13 -1.09 4.67 10.25
C PHE A 13 -1.25 3.54 9.22
N LEU A 14 -2.47 3.32 8.71
CA LEU A 14 -2.74 2.28 7.72
C LEU A 14 -2.11 2.58 6.36
N GLY A 15 -2.21 3.80 5.87
CA GLY A 15 -1.80 4.15 4.51
C GLY A 15 -0.32 4.51 4.37
N MET A 16 0.29 5.04 5.43
CA MET A 16 1.68 5.53 5.37
C MET A 16 2.62 4.69 6.25
N CYS A 17 2.33 4.56 7.53
CA CYS A 17 3.26 3.92 8.46
C CYS A 17 3.34 2.41 8.20
N ILE A 18 2.32 1.66 8.61
CA ILE A 18 2.37 0.19 8.57
C ILE A 18 2.39 -0.34 7.13
N ASN A 19 1.69 0.32 6.21
CA ASN A 19 1.68 -0.05 4.80
C ASN A 19 3.10 -0.03 4.21
N MET A 20 3.82 1.08 4.35
CA MET A 20 5.16 1.22 3.78
C MET A 20 6.19 0.33 4.49
N LEU A 21 6.15 0.26 5.82
CA LEU A 21 7.05 -0.61 6.57
C LEU A 21 6.90 -2.08 6.18
N MET A 22 5.65 -2.55 6.08
CA MET A 22 5.37 -3.93 5.63
C MET A 22 5.79 -4.17 4.19
N PHE A 23 5.58 -3.19 3.29
CA PHE A 23 5.98 -3.32 1.89
C PHE A 23 7.50 -3.45 1.74
N PHE A 24 8.26 -2.51 2.27
CA PHE A 24 9.72 -2.52 2.12
C PHE A 24 10.35 -3.71 2.82
N LYS A 25 9.91 -4.04 4.05
CA LYS A 25 10.43 -5.22 4.76
C LYS A 25 9.99 -6.53 4.08
N GLY A 26 8.79 -6.58 3.56
CA GLY A 26 8.29 -7.71 2.79
C GLY A 26 9.08 -7.93 1.50
N LEU A 27 9.41 -6.84 0.79
CA LEU A 27 10.20 -6.89 -0.44
C LEU A 27 11.66 -7.32 -0.18
N GLU A 28 12.25 -6.88 0.93
CA GLU A 28 13.59 -7.30 1.38
C GLU A 28 13.66 -8.80 1.67
N LEU A 29 12.63 -9.35 2.29
CA LEU A 29 12.58 -10.75 2.73
C LEU A 29 12.04 -11.72 1.66
N SER A 30 11.34 -11.23 0.65
CA SER A 30 10.73 -12.02 -0.42
C SER A 30 11.37 -11.71 -1.78
N THR A 31 10.69 -12.07 -2.86
CA THR A 31 11.14 -11.82 -4.22
C THR A 31 10.29 -10.73 -4.89
N PRO A 32 10.84 -9.96 -5.85
CA PRO A 32 10.05 -9.01 -6.63
C PRO A 32 8.86 -9.65 -7.36
N ILE A 33 9.00 -10.91 -7.78
CA ILE A 33 7.93 -11.67 -8.44
C ILE A 33 6.79 -11.93 -7.46
N ASN A 34 7.09 -12.49 -6.29
CA ASN A 34 6.07 -12.74 -5.26
C ASN A 34 5.39 -11.43 -4.82
N SER A 35 6.18 -10.36 -4.65
CA SER A 35 5.64 -9.04 -4.34
C SER A 35 4.63 -8.57 -5.41
N GLY A 36 4.99 -8.66 -6.68
CA GLY A 36 4.10 -8.32 -7.79
C GLY A 36 2.80 -9.11 -7.75
N VAL A 37 2.88 -10.43 -7.54
CA VAL A 37 1.69 -11.30 -7.45
C VAL A 37 0.81 -10.95 -6.26
N ILE A 38 1.38 -10.79 -5.07
CA ILE A 38 0.61 -10.50 -3.86
C ILE A 38 -0.08 -9.14 -3.97
N VAL A 39 0.58 -8.13 -4.53
CA VAL A 39 -0.03 -6.81 -4.75
C VAL A 39 -1.22 -6.87 -5.70
N THR A 40 -1.29 -7.82 -6.64
CA THR A 40 -2.48 -8.00 -7.50
C THR A 40 -3.73 -8.46 -6.73
N LEU A 41 -3.58 -8.92 -5.48
CA LEU A 41 -4.72 -9.22 -4.59
C LEU A 41 -5.35 -7.94 -3.99
N THR A 42 -4.69 -6.80 -4.07
CA THR A 42 -5.17 -5.55 -3.47
C THR A 42 -6.59 -5.15 -3.92
N PRO A 43 -6.96 -5.17 -5.20
CA PRO A 43 -8.32 -4.87 -5.63
C PRO A 43 -9.37 -5.80 -5.01
N ILE A 44 -9.01 -7.08 -4.83
CA ILE A 44 -9.88 -8.07 -4.18
C ILE A 44 -10.13 -7.71 -2.72
N ILE A 45 -9.06 -7.34 -2.01
CA ILE A 45 -9.11 -6.91 -0.62
C ILE A 45 -9.95 -5.63 -0.48
N ILE A 46 -9.75 -4.66 -1.36
CA ILE A 46 -10.54 -3.42 -1.39
C ILE A 46 -12.02 -3.73 -1.57
N LEU A 47 -12.37 -4.62 -2.50
CA LEU A 47 -13.75 -4.99 -2.76
C LEU A 47 -14.41 -5.65 -1.53
N ILE A 48 -13.71 -6.56 -0.85
CA ILE A 48 -14.20 -7.19 0.37
C ILE A 48 -14.39 -6.15 1.48
N LEU A 49 -13.39 -5.30 1.73
CA LEU A 49 -13.46 -4.27 2.76
C LEU A 49 -14.52 -3.21 2.45
N SER A 50 -14.68 -2.79 1.19
CA SER A 50 -15.72 -1.85 0.78
C SER A 50 -17.11 -2.42 0.97
N SER A 51 -17.29 -3.71 0.69
CA SER A 51 -18.57 -4.38 0.96
C SER A 51 -18.92 -4.39 2.45
N ILE A 52 -17.95 -4.64 3.31
CA ILE A 52 -18.16 -4.72 4.76
C ILE A 52 -18.37 -3.32 5.39
N PHE A 53 -17.55 -2.34 5.02
CA PHE A 53 -17.47 -1.05 5.72
C PHE A 53 -18.23 0.09 5.03
N LEU A 54 -18.50 -0.02 3.73
CA LEU A 54 -19.22 0.97 2.93
C LEU A 54 -20.56 0.43 2.40
N ASN A 55 -20.91 -0.83 2.70
CA ASN A 55 -22.12 -1.52 2.21
C ASN A 55 -22.19 -1.52 0.67
N GLU A 56 -21.05 -1.57 -0.02
CA GLU A 56 -21.06 -1.72 -1.48
C GLU A 56 -21.59 -3.10 -1.88
N SER A 57 -22.51 -3.14 -2.85
CA SER A 57 -23.08 -4.40 -3.30
C SER A 57 -22.07 -5.26 -4.06
N LEU A 58 -21.93 -6.50 -3.64
CA LEU A 58 -21.22 -7.54 -4.37
C LEU A 58 -22.18 -8.14 -5.42
N ASN A 59 -21.93 -7.84 -6.68
CA ASN A 59 -22.65 -8.47 -7.78
C ASN A 59 -21.84 -9.64 -8.36
N PHE A 60 -22.50 -10.50 -9.13
CA PHE A 60 -21.90 -11.70 -9.71
C PHE A 60 -20.59 -11.41 -10.51
N PRO A 61 -20.52 -10.37 -11.37
CA PRO A 61 -19.27 -10.03 -12.07
C PRO A 61 -18.11 -9.69 -11.12
N LYS A 62 -18.38 -8.99 -10.01
CA LYS A 62 -17.33 -8.66 -9.01
C LYS A 62 -16.83 -9.93 -8.32
N ILE A 63 -17.73 -10.83 -7.93
CA ILE A 63 -17.38 -12.10 -7.28
C ILE A 63 -16.59 -13.00 -8.23
N SER A 64 -17.00 -13.13 -9.47
CA SER A 64 -16.27 -13.93 -10.47
C SER A 64 -14.87 -13.35 -10.73
N GLY A 65 -14.72 -12.03 -10.81
CA GLY A 65 -13.44 -11.36 -10.93
C GLY A 65 -12.51 -11.67 -9.73
N ILE A 66 -13.04 -11.68 -8.51
CA ILE A 66 -12.29 -12.07 -7.29
C ILE A 66 -11.78 -13.51 -7.43
N ILE A 67 -12.64 -14.46 -7.79
CA ILE A 67 -12.28 -15.88 -7.89
C ILE A 67 -11.22 -16.08 -8.96
N ILE A 68 -11.39 -15.49 -10.14
CA ILE A 68 -10.44 -15.59 -11.25
C ILE A 68 -9.09 -14.99 -10.86
N GLY A 69 -9.10 -13.77 -10.31
CA GLY A 69 -7.86 -13.07 -9.89
C GLY A 69 -7.12 -13.82 -8.79
N PHE A 70 -7.84 -14.31 -7.77
CA PHE A 70 -7.25 -15.09 -6.70
C PHE A 70 -6.65 -16.41 -7.21
N THR A 71 -7.40 -17.12 -8.08
CA THR A 71 -6.92 -18.36 -8.69
C THR A 71 -5.68 -18.12 -9.54
N GLY A 72 -5.66 -17.07 -10.35
CA GLY A 72 -4.47 -16.67 -11.13
C GLY A 72 -3.25 -16.38 -10.25
N ALA A 73 -3.43 -15.64 -9.16
CA ALA A 73 -2.37 -15.34 -8.21
C ALA A 73 -1.83 -16.63 -7.53
N VAL A 74 -2.71 -17.54 -7.12
CA VAL A 74 -2.32 -18.83 -6.52
C VAL A 74 -1.55 -19.69 -7.52
N ILE A 75 -2.03 -19.79 -8.76
CA ILE A 75 -1.35 -20.54 -9.83
C ILE A 75 0.06 -19.97 -10.05
N LEU A 76 0.19 -18.65 -10.11
CA LEU A 76 1.48 -18.01 -10.34
C LEU A 76 2.44 -18.21 -9.16
N ILE A 77 1.96 -18.22 -7.91
CA ILE A 77 2.77 -18.52 -6.73
C ILE A 77 3.24 -19.97 -6.74
N ILE A 78 2.37 -20.92 -7.14
CA ILE A 78 2.70 -22.35 -7.10
C ILE A 78 3.58 -22.75 -8.29
N TYR A 79 3.25 -22.28 -9.49
CA TYR A 79 3.88 -22.70 -10.74
C TYR A 79 4.82 -21.67 -11.34
N GLY A 80 4.88 -20.45 -10.80
CA GLY A 80 5.82 -19.41 -11.23
C GLY A 80 7.25 -19.91 -11.06
N ASN A 81 8.04 -19.71 -12.10
CA ASN A 81 9.37 -20.29 -12.25
C ASN A 81 10.28 -19.91 -11.07
N GLN A 82 10.57 -20.85 -10.19
CA GLN A 82 11.46 -20.70 -9.03
C GLN A 82 12.94 -20.70 -9.43
N SER A 83 13.24 -20.75 -10.72
CA SER A 83 14.60 -20.93 -11.25
C SER A 83 15.50 -19.68 -11.14
N ILE A 84 14.98 -18.54 -10.73
CA ILE A 84 15.82 -17.42 -10.29
C ILE A 84 15.98 -17.60 -8.77
N VAL A 85 17.02 -18.32 -8.38
CA VAL A 85 17.47 -18.39 -6.97
C VAL A 85 17.96 -16.99 -6.58
N ILE A 86 17.02 -16.12 -6.27
CA ILE A 86 17.30 -14.91 -5.53
C ILE A 86 17.44 -15.41 -4.09
N ASN A 87 18.58 -15.16 -3.46
CA ASN A 87 18.82 -15.42 -2.04
C ASN A 87 17.93 -14.52 -1.18
N ALA A 88 16.62 -14.72 -1.23
CA ALA A 88 15.68 -14.01 -0.37
C ALA A 88 15.76 -14.60 1.04
N PRO A 89 15.98 -13.79 2.08
CA PRO A 89 16.30 -14.27 3.42
C PRO A 89 15.18 -15.09 4.07
N ASN A 90 13.91 -14.72 3.82
CA ASN A 90 12.75 -15.40 4.40
C ASN A 90 11.48 -15.17 3.58
N ILE A 91 11.31 -15.91 2.50
CA ILE A 91 10.18 -15.77 1.57
C ILE A 91 8.81 -15.87 2.27
N PRO A 92 8.54 -16.85 3.16
CA PRO A 92 7.24 -16.95 3.82
C PRO A 92 6.89 -15.70 4.64
N LEU A 93 7.82 -15.21 5.44
CA LEU A 93 7.61 -14.00 6.23
C LEU A 93 7.45 -12.77 5.33
N GLY A 94 8.27 -12.64 4.28
CA GLY A 94 8.15 -11.57 3.30
C GLY A 94 6.78 -11.55 2.63
N ASN A 95 6.26 -12.71 2.22
CA ASN A 95 4.93 -12.83 1.62
C ASN A 95 3.81 -12.45 2.59
N ILE A 96 3.91 -12.82 3.87
CA ILE A 96 2.94 -12.42 4.91
C ILE A 96 2.95 -10.90 5.08
N LEU A 97 4.12 -10.26 5.12
CA LEU A 97 4.23 -8.80 5.22
C LEU A 97 3.64 -8.10 3.98
N LEU A 98 3.89 -8.61 2.78
CA LEU A 98 3.31 -8.08 1.54
C LEU A 98 1.79 -8.23 1.51
N LEU A 99 1.25 -9.34 2.01
CA LEU A 99 -0.19 -9.49 2.16
C LEU A 99 -0.76 -8.51 3.19
N GLY A 100 -0.09 -8.34 4.33
CA GLY A 100 -0.42 -7.33 5.33
C GLY A 100 -0.39 -5.91 4.76
N ASN A 101 0.60 -5.60 3.92
CA ASN A 101 0.66 -4.34 3.16
C ASN A 101 -0.60 -4.15 2.31
N SER A 102 -1.00 -5.15 1.52
CA SER A 102 -2.19 -5.07 0.65
C SER A 102 -3.47 -4.89 1.46
N ILE A 103 -3.60 -5.56 2.61
CA ILE A 103 -4.76 -5.39 3.52
C ILE A 103 -4.76 -3.97 4.11
N SER A 104 -3.62 -3.49 4.57
CA SER A 104 -3.48 -2.15 5.14
C SER A 104 -3.80 -1.05 4.14
N TYR A 105 -3.33 -1.20 2.90
CA TYR A 105 -3.63 -0.27 1.81
C TYR A 105 -5.11 -0.26 1.44
N GLY A 106 -5.71 -1.44 1.31
CA GLY A 106 -7.15 -1.57 1.05
C GLY A 106 -8.00 -0.93 2.17
N ALA A 107 -7.64 -1.18 3.43
CA ALA A 107 -8.30 -0.54 4.57
C ALA A 107 -8.13 0.98 4.56
N TYR A 108 -6.92 1.48 4.24
CA TYR A 108 -6.67 2.90 4.05
C TYR A 108 -7.63 3.52 3.02
N LEU A 109 -7.76 2.94 1.83
CA LEU A 109 -8.63 3.48 0.77
C LEU A 109 -10.10 3.53 1.20
N VAL A 110 -10.57 2.50 1.89
CA VAL A 110 -11.93 2.44 2.41
C VAL A 110 -12.19 3.49 3.50
N PHE A 111 -11.26 3.65 4.44
CA PHE A 111 -11.46 4.58 5.56
C PHE A 111 -11.21 6.04 5.15
N VAL A 112 -10.28 6.30 4.24
CA VAL A 112 -10.03 7.66 3.74
C VAL A 112 -11.21 8.20 2.93
N LYS A 113 -12.00 7.35 2.28
CA LYS A 113 -13.21 7.73 1.53
C LYS A 113 -14.12 8.65 2.35
N LYS A 114 -14.37 8.33 3.61
CA LYS A 114 -15.20 9.16 4.50
C LYS A 114 -14.61 10.54 4.78
N LEU A 115 -13.28 10.69 4.70
CA LEU A 115 -12.62 11.99 4.85
C LEU A 115 -12.70 12.83 3.57
N THR A 116 -12.72 12.18 2.38
CA THR A 116 -12.80 12.89 1.10
C THR A 116 -14.14 13.62 0.89
N GLU A 117 -15.19 13.19 1.58
CA GLU A 117 -16.50 13.85 1.58
C GLU A 117 -16.49 15.16 2.36
N LYS A 118 -15.57 15.30 3.32
CA LYS A 118 -15.56 16.44 4.27
C LYS A 118 -14.38 17.39 4.03
N TYR A 119 -13.26 16.90 3.54
CA TYR A 119 -12.03 17.68 3.41
C TYR A 119 -11.50 17.70 1.96
N GLN A 120 -10.76 18.75 1.64
CA GLN A 120 -10.03 18.83 0.38
C GLN A 120 -8.88 17.81 0.36
N THR A 121 -8.59 17.25 -0.81
CA THR A 121 -7.51 16.28 -1.03
C THR A 121 -6.18 16.73 -0.43
N VAL A 122 -5.79 17.99 -0.70
CA VAL A 122 -4.53 18.56 -0.19
C VAL A 122 -4.49 18.57 1.35
N THR A 123 -5.61 18.85 2.00
CA THR A 123 -5.69 18.85 3.47
C THR A 123 -5.51 17.43 4.04
N ILE A 124 -6.17 16.44 3.44
CA ILE A 124 -6.03 15.04 3.84
C ILE A 124 -4.58 14.61 3.67
N MET A 125 -3.99 14.85 2.50
CA MET A 125 -2.62 14.47 2.18
C MET A 125 -1.60 15.12 3.12
N LYS A 126 -1.75 16.44 3.38
CA LYS A 126 -0.89 17.14 4.33
C LYS A 126 -0.82 16.44 5.68
N TRP A 127 -1.98 16.15 6.26
CA TRP A 127 -2.04 15.50 7.57
C TRP A 127 -1.60 14.04 7.55
N MET A 128 -1.94 13.31 6.50
CA MET A 128 -1.48 11.92 6.34
C MET A 128 0.04 11.82 6.26
N PHE A 129 0.67 12.64 5.40
CA PHE A 129 2.13 12.61 5.29
C PHE A 129 2.81 13.09 6.58
N LEU A 130 2.30 14.15 7.20
CA LEU A 130 2.86 14.66 8.44
C LEU A 130 2.78 13.63 9.57
N VAL A 131 1.60 13.10 9.84
CA VAL A 131 1.40 12.10 10.91
C VAL A 131 2.14 10.80 10.57
N GLY A 132 2.06 10.35 9.31
CA GLY A 132 2.76 9.16 8.85
C GLY A 132 4.28 9.27 9.01
N SER A 133 4.87 10.41 8.67
CA SER A 133 6.30 10.66 8.85
C SER A 133 6.70 10.58 10.33
N PHE A 134 5.92 11.21 11.23
CA PHE A 134 6.19 11.11 12.66
C PHE A 134 6.10 9.67 13.19
N MET A 135 5.21 8.85 12.63
CA MET A 135 5.07 7.45 13.05
C MET A 135 6.17 6.55 12.46
N THR A 136 6.60 6.82 11.22
CA THR A 136 7.59 5.99 10.52
C THR A 136 9.01 6.31 10.93
N PHE A 137 9.32 7.59 11.15
CA PHE A 137 10.65 8.08 11.43
C PHE A 137 11.37 7.36 12.59
N PRO A 138 10.76 7.11 13.76
CA PRO A 138 11.44 6.42 14.86
C PRO A 138 11.87 4.99 14.50
N VAL A 139 11.10 4.32 13.63
CA VAL A 139 11.37 2.92 13.22
C VAL A 139 12.49 2.86 12.17
N THR A 140 12.57 3.86 11.29
CA THR A 140 13.51 3.87 10.16
C THR A 140 14.75 4.73 10.41
N TYR A 141 14.85 5.35 11.58
CA TYR A 141 15.92 6.28 11.90
C TYR A 141 17.32 5.64 11.86
N SER A 142 17.46 4.44 12.42
CA SER A 142 18.72 3.70 12.38
C SER A 142 19.17 3.42 10.95
N ASP A 143 18.27 2.90 10.14
CA ASP A 143 18.57 2.59 8.74
C ASP A 143 18.94 3.85 7.95
N PHE A 144 18.26 4.97 8.24
CA PHE A 144 18.51 6.25 7.58
C PHE A 144 19.91 6.80 7.84
N ILE A 145 20.44 6.70 9.07
CA ILE A 145 21.79 7.18 9.42
C ILE A 145 22.91 6.24 8.94
N GLU A 146 22.61 4.95 8.74
CA GLU A 146 23.60 4.00 8.21
C GLU A 146 23.84 4.17 6.71
N ILE A 147 22.96 4.88 5.99
CA ILE A 147 23.13 5.12 4.55
C ILE A 147 24.28 6.08 4.30
N SER A 148 25.24 5.66 3.46
CA SER A 148 26.34 6.49 2.98
C SER A 148 25.89 7.47 1.89
N TRP A 149 25.15 8.50 2.24
CA TRP A 149 24.55 9.47 1.31
C TRP A 149 25.57 10.11 0.37
N ASN A 150 26.76 10.42 0.86
CA ASN A 150 27.84 11.07 0.09
C ASN A 150 28.41 10.18 -1.03
N ASN A 151 28.29 8.85 -0.87
CA ASN A 151 28.81 7.87 -1.84
C ASN A 151 27.71 7.33 -2.76
N MET A 152 26.48 7.85 -2.64
CA MET A 152 25.37 7.36 -3.41
C MET A 152 25.45 7.83 -4.87
N PRO A 153 25.42 6.93 -5.87
CA PRO A 153 25.52 7.32 -7.25
C PRO A 153 24.27 8.09 -7.70
N PHE A 154 24.44 9.05 -8.61
CA PHE A 154 23.36 9.92 -9.08
C PHE A 154 22.12 9.17 -9.58
N PHE A 155 22.30 8.03 -10.27
CA PHE A 155 21.18 7.24 -10.75
C PHE A 155 20.33 6.65 -9.61
N ALA A 156 20.94 6.36 -8.45
CA ALA A 156 20.18 5.88 -7.28
C ALA A 156 19.37 7.02 -6.66
N LEU A 157 19.96 8.21 -6.53
CA LEU A 157 19.24 9.41 -6.08
C LEU A 157 18.04 9.74 -6.97
N TRP A 158 18.23 9.66 -8.30
CA TRP A 158 17.14 9.87 -9.26
C TRP A 158 16.01 8.85 -9.08
N ARG A 159 16.34 7.57 -8.88
CA ARG A 159 15.34 6.52 -8.63
C ARG A 159 14.59 6.76 -7.32
N ILE A 160 15.29 7.14 -6.25
CA ILE A 160 14.64 7.51 -4.97
C ILE A 160 13.70 8.69 -5.18
N GLY A 161 14.15 9.75 -5.86
CA GLY A 161 13.32 10.90 -6.19
C GLY A 161 12.06 10.53 -6.98
N PHE A 162 12.21 9.66 -7.99
CA PHE A 162 11.09 9.15 -8.76
C PHE A 162 10.09 8.36 -7.88
N VAL A 163 10.58 7.49 -7.01
CA VAL A 163 9.73 6.72 -6.08
C VAL A 163 8.98 7.66 -5.13
N VAL A 164 9.65 8.63 -4.55
CA VAL A 164 9.03 9.58 -3.59
C VAL A 164 7.99 10.46 -4.28
N ILE A 165 8.29 11.02 -5.43
CA ILE A 165 7.41 11.98 -6.09
C ILE A 165 6.31 11.28 -6.89
N CYS A 166 6.67 10.34 -7.77
CA CYS A 166 5.72 9.74 -8.70
C CYS A 166 4.95 8.59 -8.08
N THR A 167 5.64 7.60 -7.50
CA THR A 167 4.98 6.38 -7.02
C THR A 167 4.39 6.54 -5.61
N THR A 168 4.90 7.49 -4.82
CA THR A 168 4.33 7.75 -3.48
C THR A 168 3.42 8.97 -3.52
N PHE A 169 3.97 10.18 -3.62
CA PHE A 169 3.16 11.38 -3.48
C PHE A 169 2.04 11.48 -4.52
N LEU A 170 2.38 11.38 -5.82
CA LEU A 170 1.42 11.56 -6.90
C LEU A 170 0.35 10.45 -6.90
N THR A 171 0.74 9.20 -6.69
CA THR A 171 -0.20 8.08 -6.64
C THR A 171 -1.20 8.23 -5.50
N TYR A 172 -0.73 8.55 -4.29
CA TYR A 172 -1.63 8.77 -3.15
C TYR A 172 -2.53 9.99 -3.38
N PHE A 173 -1.98 11.07 -3.93
CA PHE A 173 -2.76 12.26 -4.26
C PHE A 173 -3.88 11.96 -5.25
N LEU A 174 -3.57 11.28 -6.36
CA LEU A 174 -4.54 10.91 -7.38
C LEU A 174 -5.60 9.96 -6.86
N ASN A 175 -5.22 8.98 -6.04
CA ASN A 175 -6.15 8.05 -5.42
C ASN A 175 -7.13 8.78 -4.49
N VAL A 176 -6.65 9.64 -3.59
CA VAL A 176 -7.51 10.43 -2.71
C VAL A 176 -8.37 11.43 -3.50
N TYR A 177 -7.84 11.97 -4.58
CA TYR A 177 -8.60 12.85 -5.48
C TYR A 177 -9.73 12.08 -6.19
N ALA A 178 -9.43 10.92 -6.76
CA ALA A 178 -10.41 10.06 -7.44
C ALA A 178 -11.49 9.55 -6.48
N LEU A 179 -11.14 9.26 -5.22
CA LEU A 179 -12.09 8.84 -4.19
C LEU A 179 -13.17 9.88 -3.87
N LYS A 180 -13.03 11.13 -4.28
CA LYS A 180 -14.14 12.11 -4.13
C LYS A 180 -15.37 11.73 -4.95
N THR A 181 -15.15 11.18 -6.12
CA THR A 181 -16.22 10.87 -7.08
C THR A 181 -16.41 9.38 -7.30
N LEU A 182 -15.36 8.58 -7.13
CA LEU A 182 -15.37 7.15 -7.38
C LEU A 182 -15.43 6.34 -6.07
N PRO A 183 -16.01 5.14 -6.10
CA PRO A 183 -15.90 4.20 -4.99
C PRO A 183 -14.48 3.60 -4.93
N PRO A 184 -14.00 3.14 -3.75
CA PRO A 184 -12.70 2.52 -3.60
C PRO A 184 -12.46 1.32 -4.51
N THR A 185 -13.51 0.59 -4.85
CA THR A 185 -13.48 -0.59 -5.75
C THR A 185 -13.19 -0.27 -7.22
N THR A 186 -13.15 1.01 -7.60
CA THR A 186 -12.88 1.46 -8.98
C THR A 186 -11.44 2.00 -9.13
N ILE A 187 -10.76 2.22 -8.02
CA ILE A 187 -9.38 2.71 -7.96
C ILE A 187 -8.40 1.55 -7.87
#